data_a3b5398c5ce85ef06118b844b9c211b7
#
_entry.id   a3b5398c5ce85ef06118b844b9c211b7
#
_cell.length_a   1.000
_cell.length_b   1.000
_cell.length_c   1.000
_cell.angle_alpha   90.00
_cell.angle_beta   90.00
_cell.angle_gamma   90.00
#
_symmetry.space_group_name_H-M   'P 1'
#
loop_
_entity.id
_entity.type
_entity.pdbx_description
1 polymer ?
#
loop_
_entity_poly.entity_id
_entity_poly.type
_entity_poly.pdbx_seq_one_letter_code
_entity_poly.pdbx_strand_id
1 'polypeptide(L)'
;MKKKTKVLQELIHDGKCHLRPLVAIPLQAQMAEALGYEVVGISGAYTAAHILGMPDAGLITMTEMVENAKRVCDATTIPVIADGDTGFGNAINVRRTVKEMIQAGAAAIFLEDQVAPKRCGFVKGKEVIPLEEAVGKIRAAVDVRNELDPDFVIMARTDARTAVGGSLDEVIRRAQAFEAIGADIIYVEAVQGRDEVKKVRKSIKCALAASAWDMKPYPTLKEFTDLGLCLTLGVMFFEAGLIADYEMLKNMKEKGLEYWYEWREKAQSHPASWQRIYDMVGFPKVREWEEKYLPKEQLDKYDKSGGLYEPR
;
A
#
# COMPACT_ATOMS: atom_id res chain seq x y z
N MET A 1 14.54 -1.81 -17.45
CA MET A 1 13.73 -2.49 -16.42
C MET A 1 12.34 -2.78 -16.99
N LYS A 2 11.72 -3.88 -16.57
CA LYS A 2 10.34 -4.23 -16.92
C LYS A 2 9.38 -3.21 -16.29
N LYS A 3 8.27 -2.87 -16.96
CA LYS A 3 7.26 -1.94 -16.45
C LYS A 3 6.62 -2.50 -15.17
N LYS A 4 6.47 -1.69 -14.12
CA LYS A 4 5.91 -2.11 -12.82
C LYS A 4 4.52 -2.71 -12.93
N THR A 5 3.67 -2.18 -13.82
CA THR A 5 2.32 -2.70 -14.08
C THR A 5 2.37 -4.12 -14.62
N LYS A 6 3.30 -4.41 -15.55
CA LYS A 6 3.48 -5.76 -16.10
C LYS A 6 4.05 -6.74 -15.08
N VAL A 7 4.94 -6.29 -14.19
CA VAL A 7 5.44 -7.11 -13.08
C VAL A 7 4.28 -7.49 -12.15
N LEU A 8 3.41 -6.53 -11.81
CA LEU A 8 2.26 -6.83 -10.96
C LEU A 8 1.29 -7.81 -11.62
N GLN A 9 1.01 -7.64 -12.93
CA GLN A 9 0.18 -8.60 -13.67
C GLN A 9 0.72 -10.03 -13.60
N GLU A 10 2.03 -10.21 -13.65
CA GLU A 10 2.65 -11.53 -13.52
C GLU A 10 2.50 -12.09 -12.11
N LEU A 11 2.75 -11.26 -11.07
CA LEU A 11 2.62 -11.68 -9.68
C LEU A 11 1.20 -12.15 -9.33
N ILE A 12 0.17 -11.42 -9.78
CA ILE A 12 -1.22 -11.79 -9.45
C ILE A 12 -1.72 -13.04 -10.21
N HIS A 13 -0.96 -13.53 -11.20
CA HIS A 13 -1.32 -14.69 -12.01
C HIS A 13 -0.33 -15.87 -11.89
N ASP A 14 0.71 -15.80 -11.05
CA ASP A 14 1.71 -16.86 -10.90
C ASP A 14 1.25 -18.04 -10.02
N GLY A 15 0.03 -17.97 -9.50
CA GLY A 15 -0.57 -19.02 -8.68
C GLY A 15 -0.11 -19.02 -7.22
N LYS A 16 0.58 -17.97 -6.75
CA LYS A 16 1.03 -17.80 -5.37
C LYS A 16 0.35 -16.61 -4.72
N CYS A 17 0.35 -16.61 -3.39
CA CYS A 17 -0.05 -15.45 -2.61
C CYS A 17 1.19 -14.66 -2.18
N HIS A 18 1.27 -13.39 -2.56
CA HIS A 18 2.38 -12.51 -2.19
C HIS A 18 2.06 -11.68 -0.96
N LEU A 19 3.07 -11.50 -0.09
CA LEU A 19 2.98 -10.55 1.03
C LEU A 19 3.02 -9.13 0.48
N ARG A 20 2.03 -8.33 0.81
CA ARG A 20 1.92 -6.93 0.42
C ARG A 20 2.02 -6.03 1.65
N PRO A 21 3.22 -5.58 2.07
CA PRO A 21 3.34 -4.59 3.14
C PRO A 21 2.57 -3.32 2.82
N LEU A 22 1.84 -2.79 3.82
CA LEU A 22 1.16 -1.51 3.69
C LEU A 22 2.08 -0.39 4.15
N VAL A 23 2.32 0.56 3.28
CA VAL A 23 3.21 1.71 3.51
C VAL A 23 2.43 3.02 3.50
N ALA A 24 2.94 4.03 4.19
CA ALA A 24 2.43 5.39 4.13
C ALA A 24 3.42 6.33 3.44
N ILE A 25 4.72 6.07 3.56
CA ILE A 25 5.78 7.00 3.15
C ILE A 25 6.86 6.28 2.32
N PRO A 26 7.63 7.02 1.50
CA PRO A 26 8.67 6.47 0.63
C PRO A 26 9.67 5.57 1.34
N LEU A 27 10.16 5.97 2.51
CA LEU A 27 11.16 5.20 3.26
C LEU A 27 10.68 3.79 3.61
N GLN A 28 9.39 3.63 3.95
CA GLN A 28 8.82 2.31 4.24
C GLN A 28 8.81 1.41 3.00
N ALA A 29 8.56 1.98 1.81
CA ALA A 29 8.62 1.23 0.56
C ALA A 29 10.06 0.79 0.22
N GLN A 30 11.04 1.67 0.42
CA GLN A 30 12.47 1.33 0.27
C GLN A 30 12.92 0.24 1.23
N MET A 31 12.47 0.29 2.50
CA MET A 31 12.74 -0.77 3.47
C MET A 31 12.14 -2.11 3.02
N ALA A 32 10.90 -2.13 2.55
CA ALA A 32 10.27 -3.34 2.05
C ALA A 32 11.03 -3.90 0.83
N GLU A 33 11.39 -3.08 -0.14
CA GLU A 33 12.17 -3.48 -1.31
C GLU A 33 13.55 -4.03 -0.93
N ALA A 34 14.26 -3.36 -0.02
CA ALA A 34 15.58 -3.81 0.48
C ALA A 34 15.51 -5.16 1.21
N LEU A 35 14.37 -5.51 1.78
CA LEU A 35 14.11 -6.80 2.43
C LEU A 35 13.60 -7.87 1.45
N GLY A 36 13.46 -7.56 0.15
CA GLY A 36 13.08 -8.50 -0.88
C GLY A 36 11.57 -8.69 -1.07
N TYR A 37 10.74 -7.77 -0.59
CA TYR A 37 9.31 -7.79 -0.94
C TYR A 37 9.13 -7.43 -2.42
N GLU A 38 8.20 -8.11 -3.08
CA GLU A 38 7.97 -8.00 -4.52
C GLU A 38 6.90 -6.97 -4.89
N VAL A 39 6.10 -6.51 -3.91
CA VAL A 39 5.01 -5.54 -4.06
C VAL A 39 4.74 -4.82 -2.76
N VAL A 40 4.34 -3.56 -2.82
CA VAL A 40 3.84 -2.80 -1.66
C VAL A 40 2.48 -2.19 -1.95
N GLY A 41 1.70 -1.92 -0.90
CA GLY A 41 0.45 -1.18 -1.00
C GLY A 41 0.52 0.13 -0.23
N ILE A 42 0.05 1.23 -0.79
CA ILE A 42 -0.19 2.45 -0.02
C ILE A 42 -1.51 2.27 0.72
N SER A 43 -1.51 2.55 2.01
CA SER A 43 -2.71 2.54 2.84
C SER A 43 -3.25 3.95 3.01
N GLY A 44 -4.53 4.16 2.68
CA GLY A 44 -5.23 5.43 2.93
C GLY A 44 -5.25 5.79 4.42
N ALA A 45 -5.51 4.79 5.28
CA ALA A 45 -5.54 4.97 6.73
C ALA A 45 -4.18 5.45 7.28
N TYR A 46 -3.08 4.83 6.83
CA TYR A 46 -1.75 5.23 7.29
C TYR A 46 -1.30 6.55 6.68
N THR A 47 -1.67 6.81 5.43
CA THR A 47 -1.40 8.08 4.76
C THR A 47 -2.13 9.22 5.47
N ALA A 48 -3.41 9.07 5.79
CA ALA A 48 -4.17 10.07 6.56
C ALA A 48 -3.55 10.32 7.95
N ALA A 49 -3.16 9.27 8.66
CA ALA A 49 -2.52 9.39 9.96
C ALA A 49 -1.16 10.08 9.89
N HIS A 50 -0.31 9.78 8.88
CA HIS A 50 1.03 10.36 8.75
C HIS A 50 1.04 11.79 8.21
N ILE A 51 0.20 12.08 7.21
CA ILE A 51 0.23 13.37 6.51
C ILE A 51 -0.66 14.39 7.22
N LEU A 52 -1.84 13.94 7.68
CA LEU A 52 -2.84 14.84 8.26
C LEU A 52 -2.92 14.76 9.80
N GLY A 53 -2.40 13.69 10.43
CA GLY A 53 -2.67 13.39 11.83
C GLY A 53 -4.16 13.14 12.10
N MET A 54 -4.90 12.65 11.09
CA MET A 54 -6.35 12.47 11.13
C MET A 54 -6.75 11.00 10.92
N PRO A 55 -7.95 10.60 11.38
CA PRO A 55 -8.44 9.24 11.18
C PRO A 55 -8.79 8.96 9.72
N ASP A 56 -8.86 7.68 9.40
CA ASP A 56 -9.31 7.15 8.11
C ASP A 56 -10.85 7.26 7.97
N ALA A 57 -11.30 8.43 7.60
CA ALA A 57 -12.71 8.81 7.49
C ALA A 57 -13.04 9.59 6.21
N GLY A 58 -12.30 9.32 5.12
CA GLY A 58 -12.49 10.01 3.85
C GLY A 58 -12.08 11.49 3.88
N LEU A 59 -11.12 11.84 4.75
CA LEU A 59 -10.67 13.22 4.95
C LEU A 59 -9.49 13.61 4.06
N ILE A 60 -8.70 12.62 3.61
CA ILE A 60 -7.62 12.85 2.67
C ILE A 60 -8.19 13.17 1.27
N THR A 61 -7.62 14.14 0.61
CA THR A 61 -8.01 14.51 -0.75
C THR A 61 -7.33 13.64 -1.81
N MET A 62 -7.93 13.59 -3.01
CA MET A 62 -7.31 12.94 -4.16
C MET A 62 -5.89 13.48 -4.43
N THR A 63 -5.70 14.79 -4.36
CA THR A 63 -4.41 15.42 -4.65
C THR A 63 -3.35 14.98 -3.66
N GLU A 64 -3.66 14.98 -2.36
CA GLU A 64 -2.73 14.51 -1.32
C GLU A 64 -2.36 13.04 -1.51
N MET A 65 -3.34 12.18 -1.84
CA MET A 65 -3.09 10.76 -2.08
C MET A 65 -2.23 10.53 -3.34
N VAL A 66 -2.51 11.22 -4.44
CA VAL A 66 -1.75 11.13 -5.70
C VAL A 66 -0.31 11.63 -5.51
N GLU A 67 -0.11 12.75 -4.81
CA GLU A 67 1.22 13.27 -4.51
C GLU A 67 2.03 12.29 -3.63
N ASN A 68 1.39 11.69 -2.65
CA ASN A 68 2.04 10.67 -1.84
C ASN A 68 2.36 9.41 -2.66
N ALA A 69 1.41 8.95 -3.49
CA ALA A 69 1.62 7.82 -4.38
C ALA A 69 2.82 8.06 -5.32
N LYS A 70 2.93 9.27 -5.89
CA LYS A 70 4.07 9.62 -6.72
C LYS A 70 5.39 9.51 -5.96
N ARG A 71 5.48 10.07 -4.75
CA ARG A 71 6.70 10.00 -3.92
C ARG A 71 7.10 8.56 -3.60
N VAL A 72 6.13 7.72 -3.26
CA VAL A 72 6.36 6.28 -3.00
C VAL A 72 6.81 5.56 -4.26
N CYS A 73 6.14 5.82 -5.40
CA CYS A 73 6.49 5.20 -6.68
C CYS A 73 7.88 5.61 -7.19
N ASP A 74 8.28 6.86 -6.98
CA ASP A 74 9.61 7.35 -7.38
C ASP A 74 10.72 6.75 -6.51
N ALA A 75 10.42 6.36 -5.27
CA ALA A 75 11.38 5.87 -4.29
C ALA A 75 11.66 4.36 -4.36
N THR A 76 10.92 3.59 -5.16
CA THR A 76 11.06 2.13 -5.25
C THR A 76 10.94 1.64 -6.69
N THR A 77 11.51 0.46 -6.99
CA THR A 77 11.43 -0.17 -8.32
C THR A 77 10.36 -1.25 -8.39
N ILE A 78 9.88 -1.75 -7.25
CA ILE A 78 8.81 -2.77 -7.20
C ILE A 78 7.42 -2.14 -7.45
N PRO A 79 6.42 -2.95 -7.85
CA PRO A 79 5.04 -2.48 -8.03
C PRO A 79 4.44 -1.85 -6.77
N VAL A 80 3.74 -0.74 -6.95
CA VAL A 80 3.01 -0.02 -5.91
C VAL A 80 1.52 -0.08 -6.21
N ILE A 81 0.71 -0.59 -5.29
CA ILE A 81 -0.75 -0.57 -5.33
C ILE A 81 -1.21 0.64 -4.54
N ALA A 82 -1.79 1.64 -5.20
CA ALA A 82 -2.23 2.88 -4.55
C ALA A 82 -3.67 2.75 -4.02
N ASP A 83 -3.92 3.30 -2.83
CA ASP A 83 -5.27 3.45 -2.30
C ASP A 83 -5.99 4.59 -3.05
N GLY A 84 -7.18 4.31 -3.55
CA GLY A 84 -8.03 5.26 -4.25
C GLY A 84 -9.31 5.58 -3.47
N ASP A 85 -9.41 5.15 -2.20
CA ASP A 85 -10.64 5.29 -1.39
C ASP A 85 -11.89 4.90 -2.21
N THR A 86 -12.93 5.71 -2.17
CA THR A 86 -14.15 5.52 -3.00
C THR A 86 -14.04 6.12 -4.41
N GLY A 87 -12.83 6.55 -4.84
CA GLY A 87 -12.58 7.20 -6.12
C GLY A 87 -12.74 8.73 -6.09
N PHE A 88 -12.86 9.33 -4.89
CA PHE A 88 -12.96 10.78 -4.66
C PHE A 88 -14.13 11.47 -5.39
N GLY A 89 -15.25 10.77 -5.50
CA GLY A 89 -16.48 11.25 -6.12
C GLY A 89 -17.26 10.15 -6.86
N ASN A 90 -17.99 10.50 -7.90
CA ASN A 90 -18.72 9.55 -8.72
C ASN A 90 -17.84 8.97 -9.85
N ALA A 91 -18.42 8.19 -10.76
CA ALA A 91 -17.72 7.56 -11.90
C ALA A 91 -16.91 8.55 -12.76
N ILE A 92 -17.35 9.80 -12.89
CA ILE A 92 -16.62 10.82 -13.64
C ILE A 92 -15.34 11.25 -12.92
N ASN A 93 -15.38 11.37 -11.59
CA ASN A 93 -14.21 11.66 -10.78
C ASN A 93 -13.20 10.49 -10.79
N VAL A 94 -13.70 9.24 -10.77
CA VAL A 94 -12.87 8.03 -10.87
C VAL A 94 -11.99 8.04 -12.12
N ARG A 95 -12.50 8.50 -13.28
CA ARG A 95 -11.68 8.63 -14.49
C ARG A 95 -10.44 9.49 -14.26
N ARG A 96 -10.61 10.63 -13.59
CA ARG A 96 -9.50 11.53 -13.24
C ARG A 96 -8.56 10.87 -12.23
N THR A 97 -9.10 10.28 -11.17
CA THR A 97 -8.31 9.62 -10.12
C THR A 97 -7.41 8.53 -10.69
N VAL A 98 -7.94 7.64 -11.53
CA VAL A 98 -7.18 6.57 -12.17
C VAL A 98 -6.09 7.11 -13.09
N LYS A 99 -6.42 8.12 -13.91
CA LYS A 99 -5.43 8.79 -14.75
C LYS A 99 -4.26 9.37 -13.94
N GLU A 100 -4.56 10.10 -12.89
CA GLU A 100 -3.52 10.72 -12.02
C GLU A 100 -2.67 9.64 -11.32
N MET A 101 -3.26 8.52 -10.89
CA MET A 101 -2.52 7.41 -10.27
C MET A 101 -1.61 6.69 -11.27
N ILE A 102 -2.05 6.48 -12.51
CA ILE A 102 -1.20 5.95 -13.59
C ILE A 102 -0.02 6.90 -13.84
N GLN A 103 -0.26 8.20 -13.92
CA GLN A 103 0.77 9.22 -14.12
C GLN A 103 1.73 9.35 -12.93
N ALA A 104 1.26 9.07 -11.72
CA ALA A 104 2.08 8.99 -10.51
C ALA A 104 3.01 7.76 -10.49
N GLY A 105 2.85 6.82 -11.44
CA GLY A 105 3.68 5.62 -11.56
C GLY A 105 3.21 4.44 -10.71
N ALA A 106 1.97 4.47 -10.19
CA ALA A 106 1.38 3.31 -9.54
C ALA A 106 1.21 2.14 -10.53
N ALA A 107 1.26 0.92 -10.03
CA ALA A 107 1.01 -0.28 -10.81
C ALA A 107 -0.45 -0.74 -10.73
N ALA A 108 -1.16 -0.29 -9.70
CA ALA A 108 -2.56 -0.58 -9.48
C ALA A 108 -3.24 0.55 -8.69
N ILE A 109 -4.55 0.59 -8.80
CA ILE A 109 -5.42 1.35 -7.90
C ILE A 109 -6.39 0.40 -7.18
N PHE A 110 -6.64 0.71 -5.93
CA PHE A 110 -7.56 0.03 -5.04
C PHE A 110 -8.79 0.93 -4.80
N LEU A 111 -9.96 0.50 -5.23
CA LEU A 111 -11.21 1.30 -5.18
C LEU A 111 -12.29 0.55 -4.42
N GLU A 112 -12.90 1.18 -3.43
CA GLU A 112 -13.94 0.59 -2.59
C GLU A 112 -15.34 1.12 -2.90
N ASP A 113 -16.35 0.29 -2.62
CA ASP A 113 -17.77 0.57 -2.89
C ASP A 113 -18.52 1.21 -1.72
N GLN A 114 -17.81 1.83 -0.77
CA GLN A 114 -18.43 2.52 0.35
C GLN A 114 -19.14 3.82 -0.07
N VAL A 115 -20.17 4.21 0.72
CA VAL A 115 -20.74 5.56 0.68
C VAL A 115 -19.68 6.55 1.17
N ALA A 116 -19.54 7.68 0.46
CA ALA A 116 -18.64 8.76 0.89
C ALA A 116 -19.36 9.73 1.85
N PRO A 117 -18.70 10.20 2.93
CA PRO A 117 -17.34 9.88 3.33
C PRO A 117 -17.23 8.46 3.89
N LYS A 118 -16.23 7.72 3.44
CA LYS A 118 -15.99 6.32 3.82
C LYS A 118 -15.56 6.19 5.28
N ARG A 119 -15.58 4.97 5.79
CA ARG A 119 -15.02 4.60 7.09
C ARG A 119 -13.93 3.55 6.91
N CYS A 120 -12.94 3.56 7.79
CA CYS A 120 -11.96 2.48 7.83
C CYS A 120 -12.64 1.11 7.88
N GLY A 121 -12.10 0.12 7.18
CA GLY A 121 -12.64 -1.25 7.10
C GLY A 121 -12.93 -1.89 8.47
N PHE A 122 -12.22 -1.47 9.53
CA PHE A 122 -12.40 -1.94 10.91
C PHE A 122 -13.49 -1.21 11.70
N VAL A 123 -14.00 -0.09 11.19
CA VAL A 123 -14.97 0.74 11.90
C VAL A 123 -16.40 0.30 11.57
N LYS A 124 -17.25 0.21 12.59
CA LYS A 124 -18.67 -0.12 12.42
C LYS A 124 -19.46 1.00 11.72
N GLY A 125 -20.59 0.63 11.11
CA GLY A 125 -21.49 1.58 10.46
C GLY A 125 -21.07 1.97 9.06
N LYS A 126 -20.34 1.10 8.37
CA LYS A 126 -20.08 1.21 6.92
C LYS A 126 -21.38 1.01 6.15
N GLU A 127 -21.53 1.75 5.09
CA GLU A 127 -22.59 1.57 4.09
C GLU A 127 -21.95 1.44 2.71
N VAL A 128 -22.56 0.64 1.85
CA VAL A 128 -22.12 0.52 0.46
C VAL A 128 -23.12 1.19 -0.48
N ILE A 129 -22.59 1.80 -1.54
CA ILE A 129 -23.41 2.43 -2.59
C ILE A 129 -24.20 1.35 -3.36
N PRO A 130 -25.28 1.73 -4.07
CA PRO A 130 -26.00 0.81 -4.97
C PRO A 130 -25.06 0.10 -5.92
N LEU A 131 -25.30 -1.19 -6.20
CA LEU A 131 -24.43 -1.99 -7.07
C LEU A 131 -24.22 -1.33 -8.45
N GLU A 132 -25.26 -0.76 -9.03
CA GLU A 132 -25.19 -0.11 -10.35
C GLU A 132 -24.21 1.06 -10.34
N GLU A 133 -24.22 1.88 -9.27
CA GLU A 133 -23.26 2.97 -9.09
C GLU A 133 -21.83 2.44 -8.90
N ALA A 134 -21.64 1.41 -8.08
CA ALA A 134 -20.33 0.79 -7.87
C ALA A 134 -19.76 0.21 -9.19
N VAL A 135 -20.60 -0.50 -9.96
CA VAL A 135 -20.26 -1.00 -11.31
C VAL A 135 -19.87 0.15 -12.23
N GLY A 136 -20.61 1.28 -12.21
CA GLY A 136 -20.28 2.47 -12.98
C GLY A 136 -18.89 3.03 -12.65
N LYS A 137 -18.55 3.09 -11.37
CA LYS A 137 -17.21 3.54 -10.92
C LYS A 137 -16.09 2.62 -11.41
N ILE A 138 -16.24 1.29 -11.22
CA ILE A 138 -15.21 0.34 -11.67
C ILE A 138 -15.11 0.30 -13.19
N ARG A 139 -16.22 0.41 -13.92
CA ARG A 139 -16.19 0.53 -15.39
C ARG A 139 -15.38 1.76 -15.84
N ALA A 140 -15.62 2.91 -15.21
CA ALA A 140 -14.87 4.14 -15.51
C ALA A 140 -13.35 3.96 -15.26
N ALA A 141 -12.97 3.20 -14.22
CA ALA A 141 -11.58 2.87 -13.95
C ALA A 141 -10.98 1.95 -15.02
N VAL A 142 -11.71 0.91 -15.42
CA VAL A 142 -11.31 -0.04 -16.47
C VAL A 142 -11.15 0.67 -17.83
N ASP A 143 -12.05 1.58 -18.17
CA ASP A 143 -11.95 2.35 -19.42
C ASP A 143 -10.65 3.17 -19.46
N VAL A 144 -10.32 3.91 -18.39
CA VAL A 144 -9.07 4.70 -18.30
C VAL A 144 -7.84 3.81 -18.35
N ARG A 145 -7.84 2.65 -17.67
CA ARG A 145 -6.78 1.66 -17.78
C ARG A 145 -6.54 1.28 -19.23
N ASN A 146 -7.60 0.91 -19.95
CA ASN A 146 -7.52 0.48 -21.33
C ASN A 146 -7.03 1.59 -22.28
N GLU A 147 -7.36 2.85 -21.97
CA GLU A 147 -6.95 4.03 -22.74
C GLU A 147 -5.46 4.38 -22.51
N LEU A 148 -4.94 4.24 -21.29
CA LEU A 148 -3.63 4.80 -20.92
C LEU A 148 -2.55 3.76 -20.63
N ASP A 149 -2.90 2.66 -19.98
CA ASP A 149 -2.01 1.57 -19.60
C ASP A 149 -2.77 0.25 -19.43
N PRO A 150 -2.88 -0.57 -20.47
CA PRO A 150 -3.59 -1.85 -20.41
C PRO A 150 -3.05 -2.85 -19.36
N ASP A 151 -1.80 -2.70 -18.91
CA ASP A 151 -1.21 -3.53 -17.87
C ASP A 151 -1.49 -3.00 -16.45
N PHE A 152 -2.05 -1.78 -16.30
CA PHE A 152 -2.40 -1.23 -15.00
C PHE A 152 -3.51 -2.05 -14.34
N VAL A 153 -3.40 -2.35 -13.04
CA VAL A 153 -4.32 -3.25 -12.34
C VAL A 153 -5.43 -2.47 -11.65
N ILE A 154 -6.69 -2.85 -11.92
CA ILE A 154 -7.86 -2.35 -11.18
C ILE A 154 -8.23 -3.38 -10.11
N MET A 155 -8.02 -3.02 -8.84
CA MET A 155 -8.44 -3.80 -7.68
C MET A 155 -9.76 -3.25 -7.16
N ALA A 156 -10.85 -3.97 -7.40
CA ALA A 156 -12.19 -3.59 -6.94
C ALA A 156 -12.45 -4.19 -5.55
N ARG A 157 -12.60 -3.33 -4.54
CA ARG A 157 -12.92 -3.71 -3.17
C ARG A 157 -14.42 -3.63 -2.93
N THR A 158 -14.93 -4.63 -2.22
CA THR A 158 -16.27 -4.54 -1.64
C THR A 158 -16.24 -4.67 -0.12
N ASP A 159 -16.92 -3.76 0.56
CA ASP A 159 -17.15 -3.74 2.00
C ASP A 159 -18.49 -4.36 2.37
N ALA A 160 -19.22 -4.92 1.41
CA ALA A 160 -20.58 -5.42 1.59
C ALA A 160 -20.72 -6.53 2.65
N ARG A 161 -19.60 -7.19 3.06
CA ARG A 161 -19.68 -8.27 4.08
C ARG A 161 -20.11 -7.76 5.45
N THR A 162 -19.63 -6.59 5.85
CA THR A 162 -19.85 -6.01 7.18
C THR A 162 -20.52 -4.64 7.14
N ALA A 163 -20.99 -4.22 5.97
CA ALA A 163 -21.81 -3.03 5.82
C ALA A 163 -23.20 -3.21 6.48
N VAL A 164 -23.90 -2.12 6.72
CA VAL A 164 -25.29 -2.13 7.19
C VAL A 164 -26.14 -2.95 6.21
N GLY A 165 -26.81 -3.99 6.70
CA GLY A 165 -27.59 -4.92 5.85
C GLY A 165 -26.74 -5.83 4.95
N GLY A 166 -25.42 -5.89 5.17
CA GLY A 166 -24.50 -6.65 4.35
C GLY A 166 -24.59 -8.18 4.54
N SER A 167 -24.09 -8.91 3.54
CA SER A 167 -24.08 -10.36 3.54
C SER A 167 -23.00 -10.93 2.61
N LEU A 168 -22.71 -12.22 2.74
CA LEU A 168 -21.81 -12.92 1.81
C LEU A 168 -22.40 -12.99 0.39
N ASP A 169 -23.70 -13.16 0.27
CA ASP A 169 -24.39 -13.22 -1.04
C ASP A 169 -24.26 -11.88 -1.78
N GLU A 170 -24.38 -10.77 -1.06
CA GLU A 170 -24.15 -9.44 -1.63
C GLU A 170 -22.68 -9.25 -2.05
N VAL A 171 -21.73 -9.75 -1.27
CA VAL A 171 -20.29 -9.76 -1.68
C VAL A 171 -20.12 -10.51 -2.98
N ILE A 172 -20.67 -11.72 -3.09
CA ILE A 172 -20.55 -12.55 -4.30
C ILE A 172 -21.18 -11.85 -5.51
N ARG A 173 -22.38 -11.28 -5.32
CA ARG A 173 -23.08 -10.54 -6.37
C ARG A 173 -22.24 -9.37 -6.89
N ARG A 174 -21.61 -8.58 -6.00
CA ARG A 174 -20.73 -7.46 -6.36
C ARG A 174 -19.45 -7.93 -7.03
N ALA A 175 -18.80 -8.95 -6.46
CA ALA A 175 -17.58 -9.55 -7.01
C ALA A 175 -17.77 -10.00 -8.46
N GLN A 176 -18.86 -10.72 -8.75
CA GLN A 176 -19.19 -11.15 -10.11
C GLN A 176 -19.47 -9.98 -11.06
N ALA A 177 -20.16 -8.94 -10.56
CA ALA A 177 -20.45 -7.75 -11.38
C ALA A 177 -19.17 -6.96 -11.71
N PHE A 178 -18.23 -6.85 -10.75
CA PHE A 178 -16.94 -6.17 -10.98
C PHE A 178 -16.04 -7.00 -11.92
N GLU A 179 -16.00 -8.32 -11.75
CA GLU A 179 -15.30 -9.20 -12.69
C GLU A 179 -15.82 -9.07 -14.11
N ALA A 180 -17.15 -9.07 -14.27
CA ALA A 180 -17.80 -9.01 -15.59
C ALA A 180 -17.48 -7.74 -16.40
N ILE A 181 -17.10 -6.66 -15.73
CA ILE A 181 -16.68 -5.41 -16.36
C ILE A 181 -15.16 -5.24 -16.45
N GLY A 182 -14.38 -6.25 -16.04
CA GLY A 182 -12.94 -6.32 -16.24
C GLY A 182 -12.08 -5.81 -15.08
N ALA A 183 -12.56 -5.85 -13.83
CA ALA A 183 -11.69 -5.72 -12.68
C ALA A 183 -10.66 -6.86 -12.67
N ASP A 184 -9.38 -6.54 -12.40
CA ASP A 184 -8.30 -7.53 -12.42
C ASP A 184 -8.23 -8.32 -11.12
N ILE A 185 -8.47 -7.65 -9.99
CA ILE A 185 -8.51 -8.24 -8.66
C ILE A 185 -9.83 -7.86 -7.99
N ILE A 186 -10.49 -8.84 -7.40
CA ILE A 186 -11.54 -8.60 -6.40
C ILE A 186 -10.92 -8.64 -5.02
N TYR A 187 -11.15 -7.60 -4.22
CA TYR A 187 -10.76 -7.57 -2.82
C TYR A 187 -12.02 -7.58 -1.94
N VAL A 188 -12.08 -8.55 -1.03
CA VAL A 188 -13.19 -8.65 -0.08
C VAL A 188 -12.74 -8.24 1.31
N GLU A 189 -13.33 -7.16 1.82
CA GLU A 189 -13.07 -6.68 3.16
C GLU A 189 -13.82 -7.52 4.20
N ALA A 190 -13.12 -7.86 5.30
CA ALA A 190 -13.69 -8.51 6.50
C ALA A 190 -14.42 -9.84 6.24
N VAL A 191 -13.83 -10.73 5.42
CA VAL A 191 -14.32 -12.11 5.31
C VAL A 191 -14.25 -12.82 6.66
N GLN A 192 -15.30 -13.58 7.00
CA GLN A 192 -15.44 -14.22 8.32
C GLN A 192 -15.01 -15.70 8.30
N GLY A 193 -13.86 -15.98 7.71
CA GLY A 193 -13.28 -17.29 7.74
C GLY A 193 -13.00 -17.91 6.37
N ARG A 194 -12.35 -19.07 6.43
CA ARG A 194 -11.85 -19.81 5.25
C ARG A 194 -12.94 -20.24 4.29
N ASP A 195 -14.09 -20.63 4.82
CA ASP A 195 -15.19 -21.12 3.99
C ASP A 195 -15.86 -20.00 3.18
N GLU A 196 -15.86 -18.77 3.70
CA GLU A 196 -16.31 -17.60 2.93
C GLU A 196 -15.35 -17.31 1.78
N VAL A 197 -14.02 -17.34 2.04
CA VAL A 197 -13.01 -17.18 0.97
C VAL A 197 -13.20 -18.23 -0.12
N LYS A 198 -13.38 -19.50 0.25
CA LYS A 198 -13.64 -20.58 -0.71
C LYS A 198 -14.90 -20.36 -1.54
N LYS A 199 -15.97 -19.85 -0.91
CA LYS A 199 -17.24 -19.54 -1.61
C LYS A 199 -17.04 -18.40 -2.62
N VAL A 200 -16.38 -17.31 -2.20
CA VAL A 200 -16.04 -16.20 -3.12
C VAL A 200 -15.13 -16.69 -4.24
N ARG A 201 -14.05 -17.46 -3.92
CA ARG A 201 -13.13 -17.99 -4.94
C ARG A 201 -13.84 -18.85 -5.99
N LYS A 202 -14.82 -19.64 -5.59
CA LYS A 202 -15.61 -20.45 -6.52
C LYS A 202 -16.56 -19.64 -7.40
N SER A 203 -16.92 -18.43 -6.98
CA SER A 203 -17.89 -17.58 -7.68
C SER A 203 -17.29 -16.67 -8.75
N ILE A 204 -15.96 -16.48 -8.77
CA ILE A 204 -15.23 -15.63 -9.71
C ILE A 204 -14.02 -16.36 -10.29
N LYS A 205 -13.45 -15.87 -11.39
CA LYS A 205 -12.27 -16.42 -12.06
C LYS A 205 -11.04 -15.52 -11.94
N CYS A 206 -11.25 -14.19 -11.89
CA CYS A 206 -10.17 -13.21 -11.77
C CYS A 206 -9.39 -13.38 -10.44
N ALA A 207 -8.30 -12.66 -10.28
CA ALA A 207 -7.50 -12.72 -9.06
C ALA A 207 -8.32 -12.30 -7.83
N LEU A 208 -8.05 -12.92 -6.69
CA LEU A 208 -8.76 -12.66 -5.42
C LEU A 208 -7.77 -12.24 -4.34
N ALA A 209 -8.12 -11.23 -3.59
CA ALA A 209 -7.48 -10.84 -2.34
C ALA A 209 -8.54 -10.66 -1.24
N ALA A 210 -8.17 -10.84 0.01
CA ALA A 210 -9.09 -10.69 1.14
C ALA A 210 -8.35 -10.33 2.42
N SER A 211 -9.05 -9.64 3.34
CA SER A 211 -8.55 -9.45 4.69
C SER A 211 -8.74 -10.71 5.54
N ALA A 212 -7.74 -11.01 6.39
CA ALA A 212 -7.71 -12.26 7.18
C ALA A 212 -7.91 -12.05 8.68
N TRP A 213 -8.35 -10.89 9.10
CA TRP A 213 -8.36 -10.47 10.51
C TRP A 213 -9.12 -11.40 11.43
N ASP A 214 -10.24 -11.99 10.96
CA ASP A 214 -11.10 -12.85 11.74
C ASP A 214 -10.83 -14.35 11.52
N MET A 215 -9.80 -14.69 10.76
CA MET A 215 -9.43 -16.07 10.51
C MET A 215 -8.54 -16.63 11.63
N LYS A 216 -9.13 -17.23 12.64
CA LYS A 216 -8.37 -17.90 13.72
C LYS A 216 -8.45 -19.43 13.56
N PRO A 217 -7.31 -20.16 13.75
CA PRO A 217 -5.94 -19.65 13.85
C PRO A 217 -5.54 -18.90 12.60
N TYR A 218 -4.60 -17.94 12.74
CA TYR A 218 -4.16 -17.12 11.61
C TYR A 218 -3.56 -17.97 10.49
N PRO A 219 -3.97 -17.74 9.22
CA PRO A 219 -3.48 -18.52 8.10
C PRO A 219 -1.99 -18.28 7.83
N THR A 220 -1.30 -19.31 7.38
CA THR A 220 0.05 -19.15 6.80
C THR A 220 -0.03 -18.63 5.36
N LEU A 221 1.07 -18.12 4.81
CA LEU A 221 1.14 -17.69 3.42
C LEU A 221 0.83 -18.84 2.45
N LYS A 222 1.28 -20.07 2.79
CA LYS A 222 0.92 -21.26 2.02
C LYS A 222 -0.59 -21.51 2.01
N GLU A 223 -1.24 -21.37 3.14
CA GLU A 223 -2.69 -21.54 3.23
C GLU A 223 -3.45 -20.48 2.41
N PHE A 224 -2.98 -19.23 2.39
CA PHE A 224 -3.54 -18.21 1.50
C PHE A 224 -3.40 -18.58 0.02
N THR A 225 -2.24 -19.13 -0.38
CA THR A 225 -2.04 -19.69 -1.72
C THR A 225 -3.03 -20.83 -2.00
N ASP A 226 -3.17 -21.77 -1.08
CA ASP A 226 -4.10 -22.93 -1.23
C ASP A 226 -5.58 -22.48 -1.29
N LEU A 227 -5.91 -21.35 -0.67
CA LEU A 227 -7.23 -20.70 -0.76
C LEU A 227 -7.43 -19.93 -2.07
N GLY A 228 -6.41 -19.80 -2.90
CA GLY A 228 -6.44 -19.11 -4.20
C GLY A 228 -6.43 -17.60 -4.11
N LEU A 229 -5.80 -17.04 -3.07
CA LEU A 229 -5.54 -15.61 -2.96
C LEU A 229 -4.22 -15.27 -3.66
N CYS A 230 -4.18 -14.14 -4.36
CA CYS A 230 -2.97 -13.63 -5.01
C CYS A 230 -2.15 -12.68 -4.12
N LEU A 231 -2.82 -11.96 -3.22
CA LEU A 231 -2.21 -10.99 -2.32
C LEU A 231 -2.80 -11.14 -0.92
N THR A 232 -1.96 -10.99 0.10
CA THR A 232 -2.46 -10.75 1.45
C THR A 232 -2.94 -9.31 1.59
N LEU A 233 -3.84 -9.04 2.54
CA LEU A 233 -3.87 -7.71 3.14
C LEU A 233 -2.55 -7.53 3.87
N GLY A 234 -1.79 -6.57 3.46
CA GLY A 234 -0.42 -6.39 3.87
C GLY A 234 -0.20 -6.44 5.37
N VAL A 235 1.00 -6.82 5.72
CA VAL A 235 1.49 -6.73 7.09
C VAL A 235 1.37 -5.27 7.53
N MET A 236 0.58 -5.02 8.56
CA MET A 236 0.40 -3.70 9.16
C MET A 236 1.59 -3.37 10.11
N PHE A 237 2.80 -3.36 9.55
CA PHE A 237 4.01 -3.08 10.33
C PHE A 237 4.07 -1.65 10.87
N PHE A 238 3.19 -0.77 10.39
CA PHE A 238 2.99 0.58 10.90
C PHE A 238 2.73 0.61 12.41
N GLU A 239 1.90 -0.32 12.91
CA GLU A 239 1.62 -0.42 14.35
C GLU A 239 2.90 -0.67 15.15
N ALA A 240 3.80 -1.51 14.64
CA ALA A 240 5.09 -1.77 15.29
C ALA A 240 5.95 -0.50 15.37
N GLY A 241 5.98 0.32 14.31
CA GLY A 241 6.66 1.61 14.31
C GLY A 241 6.06 2.58 15.34
N LEU A 242 4.74 2.72 15.36
CA LEU A 242 4.04 3.59 16.33
C LEU A 242 4.29 3.18 17.77
N ILE A 243 4.28 1.88 18.07
CA ILE A 243 4.59 1.37 19.40
C ILE A 243 6.03 1.72 19.78
N ALA A 244 6.98 1.51 18.89
CA ALA A 244 8.38 1.84 19.13
C ALA A 244 8.59 3.34 19.38
N ASP A 245 7.99 4.20 18.57
CA ASP A 245 8.03 5.65 18.71
C ASP A 245 7.42 6.11 20.04
N TYR A 246 6.24 5.57 20.37
CA TYR A 246 5.55 5.89 21.63
C TYR A 246 6.39 5.50 22.84
N GLU A 247 6.92 4.27 22.87
CA GLU A 247 7.75 3.78 23.96
C GLU A 247 9.06 4.57 24.08
N MET A 248 9.67 4.98 22.96
CA MET A 248 10.83 5.85 22.95
C MET A 248 10.51 7.19 23.61
N LEU A 249 9.48 7.88 23.16
CA LEU A 249 9.05 9.20 23.68
C LEU A 249 8.70 9.12 25.16
N LYS A 250 7.97 8.10 25.60
CA LYS A 250 7.60 7.85 26.98
C LYS A 250 8.82 7.66 27.86
N ASN A 251 9.72 6.74 27.47
CA ASN A 251 10.92 6.46 28.26
C ASN A 251 11.88 7.65 28.34
N MET A 252 12.04 8.41 27.25
CA MET A 252 12.83 9.64 27.29
C MET A 252 12.23 10.68 28.24
N LYS A 253 10.90 10.82 28.28
CA LYS A 253 10.22 11.73 29.20
C LYS A 253 10.40 11.32 30.67
N GLU A 254 10.37 10.01 30.95
CA GLU A 254 10.45 9.47 32.32
C GLU A 254 11.88 9.32 32.83
N LYS A 255 12.85 8.95 31.97
CA LYS A 255 14.22 8.56 32.31
C LYS A 255 15.30 9.55 31.84
N GLY A 256 14.91 10.60 31.13
CA GLY A 256 15.85 11.59 30.60
C GLY A 256 16.57 11.17 29.31
N LEU A 257 17.57 11.97 28.95
CA LEU A 257 18.35 11.83 27.73
C LEU A 257 19.26 10.59 27.76
N GLU A 258 19.61 10.12 28.95
CA GLU A 258 20.45 8.93 29.20
C GLU A 258 19.82 7.71 28.53
N TYR A 259 18.52 7.55 28.61
CA TYR A 259 17.81 6.46 27.96
C TYR A 259 18.04 6.44 26.44
N TRP A 260 18.03 7.61 25.78
CA TRP A 260 18.27 7.72 24.34
C TRP A 260 19.70 7.34 23.98
N TYR A 261 20.71 7.73 24.78
CA TYR A 261 22.10 7.35 24.55
C TYR A 261 22.31 5.84 24.66
N GLU A 262 21.78 5.20 25.70
CA GLU A 262 21.86 3.76 25.88
C GLU A 262 21.17 3.00 24.72
N TRP A 263 20.00 3.46 24.32
CA TRP A 263 19.26 2.88 23.19
C TRP A 263 20.06 3.03 21.88
N ARG A 264 20.59 4.21 21.64
CA ARG A 264 21.39 4.50 20.44
C ARG A 264 22.63 3.62 20.34
N GLU A 265 23.34 3.39 21.42
CA GLU A 265 24.49 2.47 21.45
C GLU A 265 24.10 1.05 21.04
N LYS A 266 22.98 0.54 21.57
CA LYS A 266 22.45 -0.78 21.22
C LYS A 266 21.97 -0.86 19.74
N ALA A 267 21.45 0.23 19.22
CA ALA A 267 20.90 0.29 17.87
C ALA A 267 21.96 0.49 16.77
N GLN A 268 23.21 0.83 17.09
CA GLN A 268 24.25 1.16 16.09
C GLN A 268 24.48 0.06 15.05
N SER A 269 24.44 -1.20 15.45
CA SER A 269 24.65 -2.36 14.56
C SER A 269 23.40 -2.75 13.77
N HIS A 270 22.24 -2.17 14.07
CA HIS A 270 21.00 -2.54 13.40
C HIS A 270 21.00 -2.07 11.94
N PRO A 271 20.50 -2.89 10.98
CA PRO A 271 20.45 -2.51 9.55
C PRO A 271 19.66 -1.22 9.27
N ALA A 272 18.69 -0.89 10.11
CA ALA A 272 17.91 0.36 10.02
C ALA A 272 18.43 1.46 10.98
N SER A 273 19.67 1.37 11.48
CA SER A 273 20.29 2.46 12.24
C SER A 273 20.43 3.71 11.36
N TRP A 274 20.50 4.90 12.00
CA TRP A 274 20.52 6.15 11.25
C TRP A 274 21.67 6.24 10.25
N GLN A 275 22.82 5.64 10.51
CA GLN A 275 23.94 5.58 9.57
C GLN A 275 23.61 4.69 8.35
N ARG A 276 22.93 3.57 8.58
CA ARG A 276 22.51 2.64 7.51
C ARG A 276 21.38 3.18 6.67
N ILE A 277 20.52 4.02 7.25
CA ILE A 277 19.42 4.64 6.50
C ILE A 277 19.94 5.56 5.40
N TYR A 278 21.10 6.22 5.58
CA TYR A 278 21.73 7.04 4.54
C TYR A 278 22.12 6.20 3.32
N ASP A 279 22.60 4.98 3.52
CA ASP A 279 22.87 4.05 2.40
C ASP A 279 21.56 3.68 1.70
N MET A 280 20.51 3.36 2.45
CA MET A 280 19.20 2.97 1.92
C MET A 280 18.52 4.08 1.13
N VAL A 281 18.59 5.32 1.58
CA VAL A 281 17.99 6.47 0.87
C VAL A 281 18.87 7.02 -0.26
N GLY A 282 20.00 6.37 -0.55
CA GLY A 282 20.80 6.59 -1.75
C GLY A 282 21.93 7.61 -1.63
N PHE A 283 22.46 7.86 -0.43
CA PHE A 283 23.61 8.74 -0.28
C PHE A 283 24.85 8.26 -1.06
N PRO A 284 25.16 6.95 -1.18
CA PRO A 284 26.22 6.47 -2.07
C PRO A 284 26.05 6.95 -3.52
N LYS A 285 24.81 7.02 -4.01
CA LYS A 285 24.52 7.54 -5.35
C LYS A 285 24.75 9.04 -5.47
N VAL A 286 24.51 9.80 -4.41
CA VAL A 286 24.85 11.22 -4.35
C VAL A 286 26.38 11.38 -4.47
N ARG A 287 27.17 10.54 -3.79
CA ARG A 287 28.63 10.56 -3.91
C ARG A 287 29.12 10.30 -5.33
N GLU A 288 28.55 9.29 -6.03
CA GLU A 288 28.86 9.05 -7.45
C GLU A 288 28.56 10.30 -8.33
N TRP A 289 27.45 11.02 -8.05
CA TRP A 289 27.12 12.24 -8.78
C TRP A 289 28.08 13.38 -8.46
N GLU A 290 28.46 13.54 -7.19
CA GLU A 290 29.47 14.53 -6.78
C GLU A 290 30.78 14.29 -7.52
N GLU A 291 31.29 13.07 -7.52
CA GLU A 291 32.52 12.69 -8.23
C GLU A 291 32.45 12.94 -9.75
N LYS A 292 31.26 12.77 -10.33
CA LYS A 292 31.05 12.98 -11.76
C LYS A 292 30.92 14.43 -12.15
N TYR A 293 30.28 15.24 -11.32
CA TYR A 293 29.83 16.58 -11.73
C TYR A 293 30.54 17.73 -11.02
N LEU A 294 31.16 17.50 -9.85
CA LEU A 294 31.79 18.58 -9.11
C LEU A 294 33.29 18.70 -9.43
N PRO A 295 33.84 19.91 -9.31
CA PRO A 295 35.30 20.13 -9.45
C PRO A 295 36.07 19.35 -8.36
N LYS A 296 37.24 18.81 -8.73
CA LYS A 296 38.10 18.07 -7.79
C LYS A 296 38.44 18.90 -6.54
N GLU A 297 38.67 20.18 -6.67
CA GLU A 297 38.95 21.06 -5.51
C GLU A 297 37.80 21.07 -4.49
N GLN A 298 36.56 20.93 -4.93
CA GLN A 298 35.39 20.84 -4.04
C GLN A 298 35.32 19.47 -3.33
N LEU A 299 35.58 18.38 -4.03
CA LEU A 299 35.66 17.04 -3.44
C LEU A 299 36.76 16.96 -2.39
N ASP A 300 37.95 17.53 -2.69
CA ASP A 300 39.07 17.56 -1.73
C ASP A 300 38.73 18.33 -0.45
N LYS A 301 37.82 19.32 -0.51
CA LYS A 301 37.27 19.99 0.69
C LYS A 301 36.34 19.10 1.49
N TYR A 302 35.49 18.30 0.81
CA TYR A 302 34.59 17.37 1.48
C TYR A 302 35.35 16.28 2.21
N ASP A 303 36.35 15.68 1.58
CA ASP A 303 37.19 14.62 2.15
C ASP A 303 38.01 15.10 3.39
N LYS A 304 38.27 16.41 3.49
CA LYS A 304 38.92 17.02 4.64
C LYS A 304 37.96 17.48 5.74
N SER A 305 36.65 17.37 5.51
CA SER A 305 35.63 17.75 6.48
C SER A 305 35.40 16.67 7.52
N GLY A 306 34.91 17.05 8.71
CA GLY A 306 34.47 16.08 9.72
C GLY A 306 33.04 15.65 9.48
N GLY A 307 32.75 14.37 9.80
CA GLY A 307 31.40 13.82 9.73
C GLY A 307 31.30 12.49 10.46
N LEU A 308 30.07 12.05 10.74
CA LEU A 308 29.83 10.76 11.41
C LEU A 308 29.43 9.64 10.42
N TYR A 309 29.27 9.98 9.15
CA TYR A 309 28.91 9.06 8.08
C TYR A 309 29.79 9.30 6.86
N GLU A 310 30.37 8.23 6.34
CA GLU A 310 31.06 8.20 5.05
C GLU A 310 30.25 7.31 4.12
N PRO A 311 29.81 7.82 2.95
CA PRO A 311 29.20 7.01 1.91
C PRO A 311 30.21 5.97 1.40
N ARG A 312 29.79 4.71 1.34
CA ARG A 312 30.63 3.60 0.84
C ARG A 312 30.24 3.23 -0.57
#